data_ccf13e37bde51e41eddf442606a6f479
#
_entry.id   ccf13e37bde51e41eddf442606a6f479
#
_cell.length_a   1.000
_cell.length_b   1.000
_cell.length_c   1.000
_cell.angle_alpha   90.00
_cell.angle_beta   90.00
_cell.angle_gamma   90.00
#
_symmetry.space_group_name_H-M   'P 1'
#
loop_
_entity.id
_entity.type
_entity.pdbx_description
1 polymer ?
#
loop_
_entity_poly.entity_id
_entity_poly.type
_entity_poly.pdbx_seq_one_letter_code
_entity_poly.pdbx_strand_id
1 'polypeptide(L)'
;MKIGQTIYLDHQATTPLDGRVLAEMAPHHAESFGNPHSSDHNLGWQAARAVEEAAARVARLIGADPDEIFFTSGATESLSLIHI
;
A
#
# COMPACT_ATOMS: atom_id res chain seq x y z
N MET A 1 -1.54 20.47 12.10
CA MET A 1 -0.15 20.46 11.60
C MET A 1 0.22 21.83 11.08
N LYS A 2 1.46 22.23 11.26
CA LYS A 2 1.91 23.57 10.88
C LYS A 2 3.05 23.47 9.87
N ILE A 3 2.91 24.14 8.72
CA ILE A 3 3.92 24.21 7.68
C ILE A 3 4.34 25.68 7.53
N GLY A 4 5.56 26.02 8.02
CA GLY A 4 5.96 27.40 8.14
C GLY A 4 5.01 28.14 9.07
N GLN A 5 4.33 29.18 8.57
CA GLN A 5 3.32 29.91 9.31
C GLN A 5 1.89 29.48 8.97
N THR A 6 1.75 28.48 8.11
CA THR A 6 0.43 27.97 7.69
C THR A 6 0.01 26.81 8.58
N ILE A 7 -1.20 26.86 9.11
CA ILE A 7 -1.83 25.73 9.82
C ILE A 7 -2.59 24.91 8.82
N TYR A 8 -2.17 23.66 8.63
CA TYR A 8 -2.80 22.76 7.68
C TYR A 8 -3.83 21.88 8.38
N LEU A 9 -5.09 21.97 7.96
CA LEU A 9 -6.20 21.22 8.55
C LEU A 9 -6.94 20.33 7.56
N ASP A 10 -6.47 20.26 6.31
CA ASP A 10 -7.16 19.54 5.24
C ASP A 10 -6.55 18.15 4.99
N HIS A 11 -6.27 17.42 6.07
CA HIS A 11 -5.67 16.08 5.97
C HIS A 11 -6.58 15.05 5.31
N GLN A 12 -7.87 15.33 5.20
CA GLN A 12 -8.79 14.49 4.47
C GLN A 12 -8.47 14.46 2.98
N ALA A 13 -8.04 15.59 2.41
CA ALA A 13 -7.66 15.68 1.00
C ALA A 13 -6.27 15.09 0.78
N THR A 14 -5.29 15.57 1.55
CA THR A 14 -3.91 15.12 1.46
C THR A 14 -3.26 15.22 2.83
N THR A 15 -2.27 14.38 3.06
CA THR A 15 -1.48 14.42 4.30
C THR A 15 -0.05 13.95 3.99
N PRO A 16 0.94 14.43 4.74
CA PRO A 16 2.31 13.94 4.55
C PRO A 16 2.40 12.45 4.83
N LEU A 17 3.24 11.77 4.05
CA LEU A 17 3.53 10.37 4.29
C LEU A 17 4.39 10.25 5.55
N ASP A 18 4.03 9.30 6.43
CA ASP A 18 4.85 8.98 7.60
C ASP A 18 6.24 8.52 7.14
N GLY A 19 7.29 9.05 7.79
CA GLY A 19 8.67 8.72 7.40
C GLY A 19 8.99 7.23 7.49
N ARG A 20 8.38 6.51 8.42
CA ARG A 20 8.57 5.06 8.55
C ARG A 20 7.95 4.33 7.37
N VAL A 21 6.79 4.79 6.91
CA VAL A 21 6.12 4.23 5.73
C VAL A 21 6.94 4.52 4.48
N LEU A 22 7.44 5.74 4.33
CA LEU A 22 8.29 6.11 3.21
C LEU A 22 9.53 5.22 3.14
N ALA A 23 10.17 4.95 4.28
CA ALA A 23 11.35 4.09 4.34
C ALA A 23 11.04 2.65 3.90
N GLU A 24 9.87 2.12 4.26
CA GLU A 24 9.45 0.78 3.83
C GLU A 24 9.11 0.72 2.34
N MET A 25 8.61 1.81 1.78
CA MET A 25 8.25 1.89 0.36
C MET A 25 9.47 2.07 -0.55
N ALA A 26 10.49 2.77 -0.09
CA ALA A 26 11.64 3.16 -0.91
C ALA A 26 12.31 2.01 -1.67
N PRO A 27 12.59 0.84 -1.08
CA PRO A 27 13.21 -0.28 -1.79
C PRO A 27 12.39 -0.77 -2.99
N HIS A 28 11.07 -0.63 -2.94
CA HIS A 28 10.19 -1.11 -4.01
C HIS A 28 10.16 -0.19 -5.23
N HIS A 29 10.74 1.01 -5.13
CA HIS A 29 10.85 1.93 -6.26
C HIS A 29 12.14 1.75 -7.06
N ALA A 30 13.21 1.27 -6.43
CA ALA A 30 14.52 1.23 -7.06
C ALA A 30 15.19 -0.14 -7.06
N GLU A 31 14.91 -1.00 -6.08
CA GLU A 31 15.56 -2.29 -5.91
C GLU A 31 14.59 -3.45 -6.14
N SER A 32 13.46 -3.46 -5.43
CA SER A 32 12.45 -4.51 -5.50
C SER A 32 11.22 -4.01 -6.26
N PHE A 33 11.42 -3.54 -7.49
CA PHE A 33 10.40 -2.88 -8.30
C PHE A 33 9.66 -3.81 -9.24
N GLY A 34 9.86 -5.12 -9.14
CA GLY A 34 9.26 -6.09 -10.05
C GLY A 34 7.73 -6.07 -10.05
N ASN A 35 7.14 -6.50 -11.16
CA ASN A 35 5.71 -6.65 -11.27
C ASN A 35 5.27 -7.96 -10.59
N PRO A 36 4.41 -7.95 -9.57
CA PRO A 36 3.99 -9.18 -8.89
C PRO A 36 3.23 -10.16 -9.79
N HIS A 37 2.73 -9.70 -10.93
CA HIS A 37 2.08 -10.56 -11.92
C HIS A 37 3.05 -11.21 -12.89
N SER A 38 4.33 -10.85 -12.88
CA SER A 38 5.36 -11.45 -13.71
C SER A 38 5.87 -12.73 -13.05
N SER A 39 5.26 -13.87 -13.42
CA SER A 39 5.52 -15.15 -12.76
C SER A 39 6.72 -15.93 -13.30
N ASP A 40 7.38 -15.42 -14.33
CA ASP A 40 8.44 -16.12 -15.03
C ASP A 40 9.87 -15.64 -14.69
N HIS A 41 10.03 -14.76 -13.70
CA HIS A 41 11.34 -14.32 -13.25
C HIS A 41 11.34 -13.92 -11.77
N ASN A 42 12.55 -13.84 -11.21
CA ASN A 42 12.79 -13.65 -9.77
C ASN A 42 12.25 -12.30 -9.25
N LEU A 43 12.36 -11.23 -10.03
CA LEU A 43 11.85 -9.92 -9.60
C LEU A 43 10.34 -9.92 -9.38
N GLY A 44 9.61 -10.63 -10.26
CA GLY A 44 8.17 -10.81 -10.10
C GLY A 44 7.83 -11.64 -8.87
N TRP A 45 8.59 -12.69 -8.58
CA TRP A 45 8.37 -13.53 -7.40
C TRP A 45 8.60 -12.76 -6.10
N GLN A 46 9.65 -11.93 -6.05
CA GLN A 46 9.93 -11.08 -4.89
C GLN A 46 8.80 -10.07 -4.66
N ALA A 47 8.31 -9.46 -5.73
CA ALA A 47 7.19 -8.52 -5.64
C ALA A 47 5.90 -9.20 -5.18
N ALA A 48 5.60 -10.39 -5.71
CA ALA A 48 4.44 -11.18 -5.30
C ALA A 48 4.51 -11.54 -3.81
N ARG A 49 5.69 -11.93 -3.33
CA ARG A 49 5.88 -12.23 -1.91
C ARG A 49 5.67 -11.00 -1.05
N ALA A 50 6.17 -9.83 -1.48
CA ALA A 50 6.00 -8.59 -0.74
C ALA A 50 4.50 -8.22 -0.61
N VAL A 51 3.71 -8.42 -1.66
CA VAL A 51 2.27 -8.18 -1.65
C VAL A 51 1.58 -9.15 -0.68
N GLU A 52 1.93 -10.43 -0.71
CA GLU A 52 1.37 -11.44 0.19
C GLU A 52 1.68 -11.11 1.66
N GLU A 53 2.90 -10.71 1.97
CA GLU A 53 3.30 -10.31 3.31
C GLU A 53 2.55 -9.06 3.77
N ALA A 54 2.36 -8.09 2.88
CA ALA A 54 1.60 -6.88 3.18
C ALA A 54 0.14 -7.22 3.51
N ALA A 55 -0.49 -8.09 2.74
CA ALA A 55 -1.85 -8.56 3.00
C ALA A 55 -1.95 -9.25 4.35
N ALA A 56 -0.97 -10.11 4.69
CA ALA A 56 -0.94 -10.79 5.98
C ALA A 56 -0.82 -9.82 7.16
N ARG A 57 -0.01 -8.76 7.00
CA ARG A 57 0.16 -7.75 8.05
C ARG A 57 -1.12 -6.94 8.27
N VAL A 58 -1.78 -6.53 7.20
CA VAL A 58 -3.06 -5.80 7.30
C VAL A 58 -4.13 -6.69 7.92
N ALA A 59 -4.22 -7.94 7.47
CA ALA A 59 -5.17 -8.91 8.01
C ALA A 59 -4.98 -9.12 9.52
N ARG A 60 -3.73 -9.25 9.96
CA ARG A 60 -3.41 -9.42 11.39
C ARG A 60 -3.87 -8.24 12.22
N LEU A 61 -3.72 -7.03 11.67
CA LEU A 61 -4.10 -5.81 12.37
C LEU A 61 -5.61 -5.74 12.63
N ILE A 62 -6.41 -6.20 11.69
CA ILE A 62 -7.88 -6.10 11.78
C ILE A 62 -8.57 -7.44 12.14
N GLY A 63 -7.80 -8.49 12.39
CA GLY A 63 -8.35 -9.79 12.75
C GLY A 63 -9.02 -10.52 11.60
N ALA A 64 -8.52 -10.32 10.38
CA ALA A 64 -9.04 -10.97 9.17
C ALA A 64 -8.06 -12.04 8.66
N ASP A 65 -8.48 -12.83 7.68
CA ASP A 65 -7.60 -13.71 6.94
C ASP A 65 -6.93 -12.95 5.79
N PRO A 66 -5.69 -13.31 5.39
CA PRO A 66 -5.00 -12.61 4.30
C PRO A 66 -5.77 -12.60 2.98
N ASP A 67 -6.54 -13.63 2.67
CA ASP A 67 -7.34 -13.72 1.46
C ASP A 67 -8.60 -12.83 1.48
N GLU A 68 -8.88 -12.20 2.61
CA GLU A 68 -9.93 -11.20 2.73
C GLU A 68 -9.44 -9.78 2.43
N ILE A 69 -8.16 -9.60 2.16
CA ILE A 69 -7.55 -8.30 1.89
C ILE A 69 -7.42 -8.09 0.38
N PHE A 70 -7.96 -6.98 -0.11
CA PHE A 70 -7.92 -6.59 -1.52
C PHE A 70 -7.29 -5.21 -1.65
N PHE A 71 -6.15 -5.14 -2.33
CA PHE A 71 -5.50 -3.87 -2.63
C PHE A 71 -6.13 -3.26 -3.87
N THR A 72 -6.45 -1.97 -3.81
CA THR A 72 -7.04 -1.22 -4.90
C THR A 72 -6.22 0.02 -5.20
N SER A 73 -6.47 0.64 -6.36
CA SER A 73 -5.78 1.86 -6.77
C SER A 73 -6.25 3.10 -6.01
N GLY A 74 -7.40 3.03 -5.33
CA GLY A 74 -7.94 4.14 -4.56
C GLY A 74 -9.39 3.93 -4.20
N ALA A 75 -9.99 4.97 -3.60
CA ALA A 75 -11.36 4.90 -3.09
C ALA A 75 -12.39 4.63 -4.18
N THR A 76 -12.19 5.16 -5.38
CA THR A 76 -13.12 4.96 -6.51
C THR A 76 -13.23 3.48 -6.87
N GLU A 77 -12.11 2.78 -7.00
CA GLU A 77 -12.12 1.34 -7.29
C GLU A 77 -12.71 0.55 -6.13
N SER A 78 -12.37 0.90 -4.89
CA SER A 78 -12.89 0.22 -3.71
C SER A 78 -14.42 0.33 -3.64
N LEU A 79 -14.98 1.50 -3.91
CA LEU A 79 -16.42 1.71 -3.94
C LEU A 79 -17.09 0.91 -5.06
N SER A 80 -16.44 0.77 -6.21
CA SER A 80 -16.94 -0.05 -7.32
C SER A 80 -17.05 -1.51 -6.92
N LEU A 81 -16.09 -2.05 -6.17
CA LEU A 81 -16.11 -3.44 -5.72
C LEU A 81 -17.26 -3.75 -4.77
N ILE A 82 -17.71 -2.77 -3.99
CA ILE A 82 -18.84 -2.95 -3.07
C ILE A 82 -20.14 -3.32 -3.81
N HIS A 83 -20.29 -2.89 -5.04
CA HIS A 83 -21.50 -3.13 -5.84
C HIS A 83 -21.52 -4.48 -6.56
N ILE A 84 -20.50 -5.27 -6.42
CA ILE A 84 -20.43 -6.62 -6.98
C ILE A 84 -20.95 -7.65 -5.96
#